data_650eef82de3a09cc71edef308a0dfaa1
#
_entry.id   650eef82de3a09cc71edef308a0dfaa1
#
_cell.length_a   1.000
_cell.length_b   1.000
_cell.length_c   1.000
_cell.angle_alpha   90.00
_cell.angle_beta   90.00
_cell.angle_gamma   90.00
#
_symmetry.space_group_name_H-M   'P 1'
#
loop_
_entity.id
_entity.type
_entity.pdbx_description
1 polymer ?
#
loop_
_entity_poly.entity_id
_entity_poly.type
_entity_poly.pdbx_seq_one_letter_code
_entity_poly.pdbx_strand_id
1 'polypeptide(L)'
;MAYSFVIDVPRRVVFSRIWGTLTDEQAVSHAKTLKDDPRFDSGFNQIIDLRELANLQMTSPGTKNLAHIVPFRPDAKRAFLVGTGEAEKLSKVLWTYTEAGVDQYTLFRDLPSAMEFVGLDAKTPWPDRAPDQTFGS
;
A
#
# COMPACT_ATOMS: atom_id res chain seq x y z
N MET A 1 0.58 -5.38 15.41
CA MET A 1 0.70 -4.81 14.08
C MET A 1 -0.60 -4.89 13.35
N ALA A 2 -0.86 -3.92 12.52
CA ALA A 2 -2.18 -3.74 11.97
C ALA A 2 -2.14 -3.66 10.44
N TYR A 3 -1.64 -4.72 9.82
CA TYR A 3 -1.70 -4.83 8.37
C TYR A 3 -1.86 -6.30 7.92
N SER A 4 -2.37 -6.45 6.71
CA SER A 4 -2.43 -7.73 6.03
C SER A 4 -2.27 -7.49 4.54
N PHE A 5 -1.91 -8.54 3.79
CA PHE A 5 -1.92 -8.43 2.34
C PHE A 5 -2.21 -9.78 1.68
N VAL A 6 -2.74 -9.69 0.47
CA VAL A 6 -2.96 -10.83 -0.42
C VAL A 6 -2.20 -10.55 -1.71
N ILE A 7 -1.40 -11.50 -2.16
CA ILE A 7 -0.68 -11.41 -3.43
C ILE A 7 -1.44 -12.23 -4.46
N ASP A 8 -2.08 -11.54 -5.40
CA ASP A 8 -2.80 -12.19 -6.50
C ASP A 8 -1.84 -12.33 -7.68
N VAL A 9 -1.17 -13.46 -7.76
CA VAL A 9 -0.15 -13.71 -8.77
C VAL A 9 -0.72 -13.68 -10.19
N PRO A 10 -1.84 -14.36 -10.49
CA PRO A 10 -2.40 -14.31 -11.83
C PRO A 10 -2.76 -12.91 -12.30
N ARG A 11 -3.28 -12.06 -11.41
CA ARG A 11 -3.66 -10.69 -11.76
C ARG A 11 -2.49 -9.71 -11.62
N ARG A 12 -1.39 -10.11 -10.99
CA ARG A 12 -0.18 -9.31 -10.78
C ARG A 12 -0.49 -8.06 -9.93
N VAL A 13 -1.26 -8.24 -8.87
CA VAL A 13 -1.66 -7.17 -7.95
C VAL A 13 -1.49 -7.62 -6.52
N VAL A 14 -0.97 -6.74 -5.68
CA VAL A 14 -0.91 -6.90 -4.23
C VAL A 14 -2.05 -6.08 -3.61
N PHE A 15 -2.86 -6.73 -2.80
CA PHE A 15 -3.93 -6.07 -2.05
C PHE A 15 -3.50 -5.96 -0.60
N SER A 16 -3.15 -4.76 -0.18
CA SER A 16 -2.72 -4.48 1.19
C SER A 16 -3.80 -3.72 1.94
N ARG A 17 -3.98 -4.03 3.21
CA ARG A 17 -4.89 -3.30 4.10
C ARG A 17 -4.16 -2.96 5.36
N ILE A 18 -4.26 -1.70 5.78
CA ILE A 18 -3.62 -1.18 6.98
C ILE A 18 -4.69 -0.48 7.81
N TRP A 19 -4.73 -0.80 9.10
CA TRP A 19 -5.72 -0.22 10.02
C TRP A 19 -5.06 0.18 11.33
N GLY A 20 -5.79 0.96 12.14
CA GLY A 20 -5.28 1.44 13.43
C GLY A 20 -4.24 2.54 13.24
N THR A 21 -3.10 2.41 13.89
CA THR A 21 -2.01 3.40 13.82
C THR A 21 -0.91 2.92 12.89
N LEU A 22 -0.53 3.75 11.94
CA LEU A 22 0.60 3.47 11.05
C LEU A 22 1.80 4.30 11.47
N THR A 23 2.87 3.61 11.86
CA THR A 23 4.15 4.22 12.25
C THR A 23 5.21 3.92 11.19
N ASP A 24 6.36 4.61 11.28
CA ASP A 24 7.50 4.33 10.41
C ASP A 24 7.91 2.85 10.48
N GLU A 25 7.95 2.30 11.70
CA GLU A 25 8.35 0.90 11.91
C GLU A 25 7.40 -0.07 11.24
N GLN A 26 6.10 0.17 11.34
CA GLN A 26 5.09 -0.70 10.73
C GLN A 26 5.13 -0.62 9.20
N ALA A 27 5.35 0.57 8.66
CA ALA A 27 5.47 0.74 7.22
C ALA A 27 6.69 -0.01 6.67
N VAL A 28 7.82 0.07 7.37
CA VAL A 28 9.03 -0.66 7.01
C VAL A 28 8.80 -2.17 7.12
N SER A 29 8.18 -2.62 8.20
CA SER A 29 7.86 -4.03 8.40
C SER A 29 6.99 -4.58 7.27
N HIS A 30 5.96 -3.85 6.87
CA HIS A 30 5.10 -4.25 5.76
C HIS A 30 5.91 -4.39 4.46
N ALA A 31 6.75 -3.40 4.15
CA ALA A 31 7.55 -3.42 2.94
C ALA A 31 8.52 -4.61 2.91
N LYS A 32 9.18 -4.88 4.03
CA LYS A 32 10.14 -6.00 4.13
C LYS A 32 9.45 -7.35 4.05
N THR A 33 8.31 -7.50 4.74
CA THR A 33 7.54 -8.75 4.71
C THR A 33 7.04 -9.05 3.30
N LEU A 34 6.57 -8.03 2.61
CA LEU A 34 6.13 -8.17 1.22
C LEU A 34 7.29 -8.56 0.30
N LYS A 35 8.41 -7.86 0.42
CA LYS A 35 9.60 -8.13 -0.39
C LYS A 35 10.10 -9.56 -0.24
N ASP A 36 10.03 -10.10 0.98
CA ASP A 36 10.54 -11.43 1.28
C ASP A 36 9.55 -12.55 0.93
N ASP A 37 8.33 -12.23 0.55
CA ASP A 37 7.35 -13.24 0.15
C ASP A 37 7.71 -13.78 -1.24
N PRO A 38 7.86 -15.11 -1.39
CA PRO A 38 8.29 -15.70 -2.67
C PRO A 38 7.28 -15.51 -3.82
N ARG A 39 6.03 -15.15 -3.51
CA ARG A 39 5.01 -14.88 -4.54
C ARG A 39 5.06 -13.46 -5.06
N PHE A 40 5.81 -12.58 -4.38
CA PHE A 40 5.89 -11.18 -4.75
C PHE A 40 6.83 -10.96 -5.92
N ASP A 41 6.43 -10.07 -6.84
CA ASP A 41 7.27 -9.60 -7.93
C ASP A 41 7.23 -8.07 -7.93
N SER A 42 8.39 -7.45 -8.07
CA SER A 42 8.50 -5.98 -8.01
C SER A 42 7.73 -5.25 -9.12
N GLY A 43 7.36 -5.96 -10.19
CA GLY A 43 6.54 -5.42 -11.28
C GLY A 43 5.04 -5.48 -11.05
N PHE A 44 4.59 -6.06 -9.92
CA PHE A 44 3.17 -6.11 -9.60
C PHE A 44 2.66 -4.70 -9.24
N ASN A 45 1.39 -4.45 -9.49
CA ASN A 45 0.70 -3.26 -9.01
C ASN A 45 0.20 -3.49 -7.58
N GLN A 46 -0.22 -2.43 -6.90
CA GLN A 46 -0.69 -2.52 -5.52
C GLN A 46 -1.89 -1.63 -5.27
N ILE A 47 -2.84 -2.13 -4.49
CA ILE A 47 -3.85 -1.30 -3.83
C ILE A 47 -3.60 -1.37 -2.34
N ILE A 48 -3.46 -0.21 -1.71
CA ILE A 48 -3.32 -0.10 -0.26
C ILE A 48 -4.59 0.53 0.29
N ASP A 49 -5.37 -0.25 1.04
CA ASP A 49 -6.60 0.22 1.67
C ASP A 49 -6.28 0.81 3.04
N LEU A 50 -6.41 2.12 3.15
CA LEU A 50 -6.14 2.88 4.36
C LEU A 50 -7.42 3.48 4.96
N ARG A 51 -8.59 3.01 4.53
CA ARG A 51 -9.86 3.59 4.98
C ARG A 51 -10.13 3.38 6.46
N GLU A 52 -9.55 2.36 7.08
CA GLU A 52 -9.69 2.08 8.51
C GLU A 52 -8.50 2.57 9.32
N LEU A 53 -7.65 3.39 8.74
CA LEU A 53 -6.53 3.99 9.44
C LEU A 53 -7.07 5.02 10.45
N ALA A 54 -6.74 4.83 11.72
CA ALA A 54 -7.17 5.72 12.78
C ALA A 54 -6.17 6.85 13.04
N ASN A 55 -4.89 6.57 12.84
CA ASN A 55 -3.84 7.53 13.15
C ASN A 55 -2.61 7.29 12.29
N LEU A 56 -2.08 8.36 11.72
CA LEU A 56 -0.88 8.31 10.90
C LEU A 56 0.26 9.01 11.64
N GLN A 57 1.28 8.24 12.04
CA GLN A 57 2.42 8.72 12.82
C GLN A 57 3.74 8.52 12.08
N MET A 58 3.75 8.76 10.79
CA MET A 58 4.97 8.68 10.01
C MET A 58 5.70 10.02 10.03
N THR A 59 7.03 9.95 10.15
CA THR A 59 7.91 11.12 10.11
C THR A 59 8.48 11.30 8.71
N SER A 60 8.98 12.52 8.41
CA SER A 60 9.63 12.77 7.12
C SER A 60 10.90 11.92 6.94
N PRO A 61 11.80 11.81 7.95
CA PRO A 61 12.96 10.92 7.81
C PRO A 61 12.57 9.46 7.62
N GLY A 62 11.55 8.98 8.35
CA GLY A 62 11.07 7.60 8.22
C GLY A 62 10.46 7.35 6.86
N THR A 63 9.71 8.30 6.32
CA THR A 63 9.13 8.21 4.99
C THR A 63 10.20 8.17 3.91
N LYS A 64 11.24 8.99 4.03
CA LYS A 64 12.36 8.95 3.09
C LYS A 64 13.08 7.62 3.12
N ASN A 65 13.31 7.08 4.32
CA ASN A 65 13.92 5.76 4.46
C ASN A 65 13.05 4.69 3.80
N LEU A 66 11.74 4.73 4.03
CA LEU A 66 10.80 3.79 3.41
C LEU A 66 10.85 3.88 1.89
N ALA A 67 10.94 5.08 1.32
CA ALA A 67 11.01 5.28 -0.12
C ALA A 67 12.21 4.55 -0.75
N HIS A 68 13.33 4.44 -0.02
CA HIS A 68 14.51 3.74 -0.51
C HIS A 68 14.37 2.21 -0.46
N ILE A 69 13.45 1.68 0.34
CA ILE A 69 13.29 0.23 0.51
C ILE A 69 11.97 -0.30 -0.04
N VAL A 70 11.15 0.58 -0.63
CA VAL A 70 9.91 0.17 -1.28
C VAL A 70 10.23 -0.88 -2.34
N PRO A 71 9.59 -2.06 -2.30
CA PRO A 71 9.99 -3.17 -3.17
C PRO A 71 9.44 -3.10 -4.59
N PHE A 72 8.64 -2.08 -4.91
CA PHE A 72 8.03 -1.95 -6.22
C PHE A 72 8.92 -1.20 -7.20
N ARG A 73 8.85 -1.63 -8.47
CA ARG A 73 9.54 -0.94 -9.56
C ARG A 73 8.91 0.45 -9.77
N PRO A 74 9.68 1.41 -10.32
CA PRO A 74 9.14 2.75 -10.56
C PRO A 74 7.92 2.79 -11.48
N ASP A 75 7.76 1.82 -12.37
CA ASP A 75 6.62 1.75 -13.30
C ASP A 75 5.42 1.00 -12.73
N ALA A 76 5.51 0.43 -11.54
CA ALA A 76 4.38 -0.21 -10.88
C ALA A 76 3.35 0.83 -10.46
N LYS A 77 2.08 0.53 -10.68
CA LYS A 77 0.98 1.43 -10.28
C LYS A 77 0.56 1.12 -8.86
N ARG A 78 0.56 2.13 -8.01
CA ARG A 78 0.18 1.98 -6.62
C ARG A 78 -1.01 2.90 -6.32
N ALA A 79 -2.12 2.29 -5.95
CA ALA A 79 -3.35 3.01 -5.61
C ALA A 79 -3.49 3.05 -4.08
N PHE A 80 -3.57 4.26 -3.53
CA PHE A 80 -3.82 4.47 -2.10
C PHE A 80 -5.28 4.82 -1.92
N LEU A 81 -6.03 3.91 -1.28
CA LEU A 81 -7.46 4.08 -1.02
C LEU A 81 -7.63 4.69 0.37
N VAL A 82 -8.16 5.90 0.43
CA VAL A 82 -8.16 6.69 1.66
C VAL A 82 -9.58 7.04 2.11
N GLY A 83 -9.74 7.17 3.42
CA GLY A 83 -10.96 7.71 4.02
C GLY A 83 -10.90 9.23 4.09
N THR A 84 -11.89 9.83 4.75
CA THR A 84 -12.05 11.28 4.78
C THR A 84 -11.15 11.97 5.81
N GLY A 85 -10.72 11.27 6.85
CA GLY A 85 -10.04 11.92 7.99
C GLY A 85 -8.54 12.10 7.85
N GLU A 86 -7.87 11.28 7.04
CA GLU A 86 -6.40 11.24 7.00
C GLU A 86 -5.82 11.65 5.65
N ALA A 87 -6.65 12.12 4.71
CA ALA A 87 -6.21 12.42 3.35
C ALA A 87 -5.11 13.50 3.32
N GLU A 88 -5.25 14.53 4.15
CA GLU A 88 -4.27 15.63 4.16
C GLU A 88 -2.90 15.16 4.69
N LYS A 89 -2.89 14.41 5.79
CA LYS A 89 -1.65 13.88 6.35
C LYS A 89 -0.97 12.92 5.38
N LEU A 90 -1.75 12.08 4.73
CA LEU A 90 -1.23 11.13 3.76
C LEU A 90 -0.65 11.86 2.54
N SER A 91 -1.25 12.96 2.12
CA SER A 91 -0.73 13.76 1.01
C SER A 91 0.70 14.26 1.31
N LYS A 92 0.97 14.65 2.55
CA LYS A 92 2.32 15.06 2.94
C LYS A 92 3.32 13.92 2.88
N VAL A 93 2.91 12.72 3.31
CA VAL A 93 3.74 11.52 3.22
C VAL A 93 4.06 11.23 1.75
N LEU A 94 3.06 11.27 0.90
CA LEU A 94 3.24 10.99 -0.53
C LEU A 94 4.09 12.05 -1.23
N TRP A 95 3.98 13.30 -0.82
CA TRP A 95 4.88 14.36 -1.31
C TRP A 95 6.34 14.02 -1.01
N THR A 96 6.62 13.53 0.20
CA THR A 96 7.97 13.11 0.58
C THR A 96 8.44 11.95 -0.29
N TYR A 97 7.56 11.01 -0.62
CA TYR A 97 7.87 9.95 -1.58
C TYR A 97 8.27 10.52 -2.94
N THR A 98 7.51 11.49 -3.44
CA THR A 98 7.79 12.11 -4.74
C THR A 98 9.17 12.78 -4.73
N GLU A 99 9.51 13.50 -3.66
CA GLU A 99 10.83 14.11 -3.51
C GLU A 99 11.96 13.07 -3.52
N ALA A 100 11.68 11.87 -3.03
CA ALA A 100 12.65 10.77 -3.03
C ALA A 100 12.65 9.96 -4.32
N GLY A 101 11.89 10.37 -5.34
CA GLY A 101 11.86 9.71 -6.65
C GLY A 101 10.80 8.63 -6.81
N VAL A 102 9.89 8.48 -5.85
CA VAL A 102 8.78 7.51 -5.93
C VAL A 102 7.52 8.28 -6.28
N ASP A 103 7.10 8.23 -7.54
CA ASP A 103 5.99 9.04 -8.04
C ASP A 103 4.87 8.25 -8.73
N GLN A 104 4.94 6.93 -8.79
CA GLN A 104 3.92 6.10 -9.43
C GLN A 104 2.82 5.69 -8.44
N TYR A 105 2.16 6.68 -7.85
CA TYR A 105 1.03 6.46 -6.94
C TYR A 105 -0.12 7.42 -7.24
N THR A 106 -1.33 7.03 -6.87
CA THR A 106 -2.51 7.89 -6.97
C THR A 106 -3.43 7.62 -5.79
N LEU A 107 -4.07 8.68 -5.29
CA LEU A 107 -5.04 8.60 -4.22
C LEU A 107 -6.44 8.37 -4.78
N PHE A 108 -7.18 7.47 -4.15
CA PHE A 108 -8.56 7.17 -4.49
C PHE A 108 -9.42 7.17 -3.23
N ARG A 109 -10.70 7.49 -3.40
CA ARG A 109 -11.67 7.48 -2.30
C ARG A 109 -12.68 6.34 -2.44
N ASP A 110 -12.69 5.65 -3.56
CA ASP A 110 -13.57 4.52 -3.78
C ASP A 110 -12.81 3.34 -4.38
N LEU A 111 -13.25 2.14 -4.01
CA LEU A 111 -12.59 0.92 -4.44
C LEU A 111 -12.68 0.68 -5.96
N PRO A 112 -13.83 0.91 -6.62
CA PRO A 112 -13.91 0.70 -8.06
C PRO A 112 -12.86 1.46 -8.86
N SER A 113 -12.63 2.74 -8.53
CA SER A 113 -11.63 3.56 -9.22
C SER A 113 -10.22 3.03 -8.99
N ALA A 114 -9.91 2.60 -7.76
CA ALA A 114 -8.62 2.01 -7.45
C ALA A 114 -8.39 0.71 -8.22
N MET A 115 -9.43 -0.14 -8.33
CA MET A 115 -9.35 -1.39 -9.10
C MET A 115 -9.02 -1.11 -10.57
N GLU A 116 -9.72 -0.16 -11.19
CA GLU A 116 -9.46 0.20 -12.58
C GLU A 116 -8.04 0.73 -12.79
N PHE A 117 -7.55 1.53 -11.85
CA PHE A 117 -6.20 2.08 -11.95
C PHE A 117 -5.12 1.00 -12.02
N VAL A 118 -5.27 -0.08 -11.27
CA VAL A 118 -4.32 -1.20 -11.27
C VAL A 118 -4.62 -2.25 -12.35
N GLY A 119 -5.55 -1.95 -13.26
CA GLY A 119 -5.83 -2.80 -14.41
C GLY A 119 -6.87 -3.88 -14.20
N LEU A 120 -7.68 -3.76 -13.15
CA LEU A 120 -8.74 -4.73 -12.86
C LEU A 120 -10.12 -4.15 -13.19
N ASP A 121 -11.11 -5.03 -13.27
CA ASP A 121 -12.50 -4.63 -13.44
C ASP A 121 -12.94 -3.83 -12.19
N ALA A 122 -13.70 -2.76 -12.42
CA ALA A 122 -14.21 -1.91 -11.34
C ALA A 122 -15.06 -2.69 -10.32
N LYS A 123 -15.69 -3.78 -10.74
CA LYS A 123 -16.53 -4.62 -9.88
C LYS A 123 -15.75 -5.70 -9.14
N THR A 124 -14.44 -5.77 -9.30
CA THR A 124 -13.61 -6.74 -8.60
C THR A 124 -13.78 -6.56 -7.09
N PRO A 125 -14.19 -7.59 -6.36
CA PRO A 125 -14.29 -7.48 -4.90
C PRO A 125 -12.90 -7.54 -4.27
N TRP A 126 -12.79 -6.98 -3.05
CA TRP A 126 -11.55 -7.16 -2.28
C TRP A 126 -11.38 -8.65 -1.98
N PRO A 127 -10.21 -9.23 -2.26
CA PRO A 127 -10.02 -10.68 -2.06
C PRO A 127 -10.00 -11.03 -0.57
N ASP A 128 -10.52 -12.21 -0.26
CA ASP A 128 -10.39 -12.77 1.08
C ASP A 128 -8.92 -13.10 1.36
N ARG A 129 -8.51 -12.94 2.63
CA ARG A 129 -7.18 -13.33 3.04
C ARG A 129 -7.02 -14.84 3.02
N ALA A 130 -5.99 -15.31 2.32
CA ALA A 130 -5.57 -16.69 2.50
C ALA A 130 -4.86 -16.81 3.86
N PRO A 131 -5.03 -17.92 4.60
CA PRO A 131 -4.40 -18.05 5.92
C PRO A 131 -2.89 -17.88 5.91
N ASP A 132 -2.22 -18.30 4.86
CA ASP A 132 -0.77 -18.20 4.71
C ASP A 132 -0.30 -16.78 4.32
N GLN A 133 -1.23 -15.86 4.11
CA GLN A 133 -0.94 -14.46 3.74
C GLN A 133 -1.39 -13.48 4.81
N THR A 134 -1.66 -13.96 6.00
CA THR A 134 -2.11 -13.12 7.11
C THR A 134 -0.92 -12.70 7.95
N PHE A 135 -0.74 -11.40 8.14
CA PHE A 135 0.36 -10.83 8.88
C PHE A 135 -0.10 -9.75 9.82
N GLY A 136 0.70 -9.49 10.80
CA GLY A 136 0.51 -8.38 11.68
C GLY A 136 -0.46 -8.67 12.77
N SER A 137 -0.93 -8.09 13.52
CA SER A 137 -1.78 -8.22 14.70
C SER A 137 -1.06 -8.77 15.90
#